data_a1120171dab93ccdcb54c681e700d848
#
_entry.id   a1120171dab93ccdcb54c681e700d848
#
_cell.length_a   1.000
_cell.length_b   1.000
_cell.length_c   1.000
_cell.angle_alpha   90.00
_cell.angle_beta   90.00
_cell.angle_gamma   90.00
#
_symmetry.space_group_name_H-M   'P 1'
#
loop_
_entity.id
_entity.type
_entity.pdbx_description
1 polymer ?
#
loop_
_entity_poly.entity_id
_entity_poly.type
_entity_poly.pdbx_seq_one_letter_code
_entity_poly.pdbx_strand_id
1 'polypeptide(L)'
;MSDGLRVDHVVHAFGDRVALDGVTCQVPSGRLTGLLGPNGAGKTTLMRILLGVLTADGGEVWLDGRRLADVHDRRAWGYMPQERGLYPSMKAGAQLVHFGRLHGLSREQATRRARDLLGELELGDRWDERTDRLSGGMQQRLQLATALVHGPQVVVLDEPFAGLDPVAVEQLSAMLRRRAEDGCLVVFSSHQLDLVQDLCEDIVMVDHGRTVLAGSVSRLRAASGQRRLRLQLGSAERGWLDAFDGVRVVSDHADDLRLAVPPGVDPLRVLDAARSVGPVLDFGLELPTLSELFLAAASGERVREPVR
;
A
#
# COMPACT_ATOMS: atom_id res chain seq x y z
N MET A 1 4.76 -10.27 -21.55
CA MET A 1 4.62 -9.88 -20.13
C MET A 1 4.10 -8.45 -20.15
N SER A 2 3.00 -8.14 -19.46
CA SER A 2 2.49 -6.77 -19.40
C SER A 2 3.48 -5.92 -18.62
N ASP A 3 3.80 -4.71 -19.14
CA ASP A 3 4.75 -3.78 -18.48
C ASP A 3 4.13 -3.10 -17.24
N GLY A 4 2.82 -3.23 -17.05
CA GLY A 4 2.06 -2.61 -15.99
C GLY A 4 1.80 -1.12 -16.21
N LEU A 5 1.56 -0.38 -15.12
CA LEU A 5 1.29 1.04 -15.14
C LEU A 5 2.59 1.83 -14.86
N ARG A 6 2.91 2.80 -15.74
CA ARG A 6 4.02 3.71 -15.57
C ARG A 6 3.52 5.14 -15.46
N VAL A 7 4.02 5.85 -14.47
CA VAL A 7 3.84 7.29 -14.25
C VAL A 7 5.17 7.95 -14.51
N ASP A 8 5.19 8.96 -15.36
CA ASP A 8 6.42 9.61 -15.80
C ASP A 8 6.34 11.13 -15.59
N HIS A 9 7.10 11.64 -14.62
CA HIS A 9 7.24 13.06 -14.26
C HIS A 9 5.91 13.81 -14.14
N VAL A 10 4.88 13.20 -13.51
CA VAL A 10 3.57 13.81 -13.38
C VAL A 10 3.59 14.98 -12.41
N VAL A 11 3.13 16.13 -12.91
CA VAL A 11 2.98 17.40 -12.17
C VAL A 11 1.52 17.80 -12.14
N HIS A 12 1.07 18.35 -11.01
CA HIS A 12 -0.25 18.95 -10.89
C HIS A 12 -0.31 19.97 -9.75
N ALA A 13 -0.93 21.13 -10.02
CA ALA A 13 -1.14 22.19 -9.05
C ALA A 13 -2.61 22.60 -8.96
N PHE A 14 -3.06 22.98 -7.78
CA PHE A 14 -4.34 23.61 -7.52
C PHE A 14 -4.10 25.10 -7.20
N GLY A 15 -4.21 25.96 -8.22
CA GLY A 15 -3.78 27.37 -8.10
C GLY A 15 -2.29 27.44 -7.76
N ASP A 16 -1.95 28.12 -6.67
CA ASP A 16 -0.55 28.29 -6.24
C ASP A 16 0.00 27.06 -5.46
N ARG A 17 -0.84 26.07 -5.15
CA ARG A 17 -0.43 24.91 -4.38
C ARG A 17 -0.06 23.75 -5.30
N VAL A 18 1.22 23.42 -5.36
CA VAL A 18 1.72 22.21 -6.03
C VAL A 18 1.32 20.99 -5.21
N ALA A 19 0.55 20.10 -5.81
CA ALA A 19 0.09 18.85 -5.21
C ALA A 19 0.96 17.66 -5.66
N LEU A 20 1.45 17.67 -6.91
CA LEU A 20 2.40 16.70 -7.44
C LEU A 20 3.52 17.46 -8.16
N ASP A 21 4.77 17.07 -7.88
CA ASP A 21 5.97 17.73 -8.34
C ASP A 21 6.94 16.69 -8.96
N GLY A 22 6.58 16.20 -10.15
CA GLY A 22 7.39 15.26 -10.91
C GLY A 22 7.33 13.82 -10.41
N VAL A 23 6.17 13.34 -9.98
CA VAL A 23 5.98 11.94 -9.55
C VAL A 23 6.33 10.99 -10.67
N THR A 24 7.26 10.06 -10.39
CA THR A 24 7.67 9.00 -11.31
C THR A 24 7.67 7.66 -10.59
N CYS A 25 6.96 6.67 -11.14
CA CYS A 25 6.90 5.33 -10.57
C CYS A 25 6.43 4.29 -11.59
N GLN A 26 6.64 3.02 -11.24
CA GLN A 26 6.08 1.88 -11.94
C GLN A 26 5.24 1.03 -10.99
N VAL A 27 4.14 0.51 -11.50
CA VAL A 27 3.24 -0.42 -10.81
C VAL A 27 3.17 -1.68 -11.68
N PRO A 28 3.84 -2.76 -11.29
CA PRO A 28 3.86 -3.99 -12.07
C PRO A 28 2.49 -4.67 -12.05
N SER A 29 2.12 -5.32 -13.16
CA SER A 29 0.95 -6.21 -13.20
C SER A 29 1.22 -7.50 -12.42
N GLY A 30 0.17 -8.16 -11.93
CA GLY A 30 0.28 -9.43 -11.21
C GLY A 30 0.72 -9.31 -9.76
N ARG A 31 0.77 -8.09 -9.21
CA ARG A 31 1.17 -7.81 -7.85
C ARG A 31 0.30 -6.75 -7.19
N LEU A 32 0.26 -6.82 -5.87
CA LEU A 32 -0.42 -5.80 -5.07
C LEU A 32 0.57 -4.67 -4.76
N THR A 33 0.25 -3.45 -5.20
CA THR A 33 1.10 -2.27 -5.00
C THR A 33 0.46 -1.28 -4.03
N GLY A 34 1.19 -0.92 -2.99
CA GLY A 34 0.80 0.11 -2.02
C GLY A 34 1.27 1.50 -2.43
N LEU A 35 0.35 2.48 -2.51
CA LEU A 35 0.66 3.90 -2.65
C LEU A 35 0.67 4.56 -1.27
N LEU A 36 1.85 4.86 -0.76
CA LEU A 36 2.10 5.26 0.63
C LEU A 36 2.45 6.73 0.75
N GLY A 37 2.26 7.27 1.95
CA GLY A 37 2.69 8.62 2.31
C GLY A 37 1.77 9.26 3.33
N PRO A 38 2.21 10.36 3.97
CA PRO A 38 1.39 11.10 4.93
C PRO A 38 0.14 11.72 4.29
N ASN A 39 -0.76 12.21 5.13
CA ASN A 39 -1.90 12.98 4.65
C ASN A 39 -1.43 14.26 3.95
N GLY A 40 -1.99 14.54 2.79
CA GLY A 40 -1.60 15.68 1.97
C GLY A 40 -0.36 15.45 1.09
N ALA A 41 0.24 14.26 1.08
CA ALA A 41 1.41 13.94 0.25
C ALA A 41 1.13 13.94 -1.27
N GLY A 42 -0.14 13.95 -1.70
CA GLY A 42 -0.53 13.91 -3.11
C GLY A 42 -1.14 12.59 -3.60
N LYS A 43 -1.27 11.57 -2.72
CA LYS A 43 -1.79 10.22 -3.09
C LYS A 43 -3.14 10.28 -3.84
N THR A 44 -4.15 10.90 -3.26
CA THR A 44 -5.49 11.01 -3.88
C THR A 44 -5.46 11.82 -5.18
N THR A 45 -4.60 12.85 -5.28
CA THR A 45 -4.39 13.61 -6.52
C THR A 45 -3.80 12.72 -7.60
N LEU A 46 -2.76 11.95 -7.28
CA LEU A 46 -2.17 10.98 -8.22
C LEU A 46 -3.21 9.96 -8.67
N MET A 47 -3.96 9.36 -7.74
CA MET A 47 -5.01 8.38 -8.07
C MET A 47 -6.08 8.98 -9.00
N ARG A 48 -6.51 10.22 -8.78
CA ARG A 48 -7.47 10.91 -9.65
C ARG A 48 -6.90 11.17 -11.06
N ILE A 49 -5.59 11.43 -11.17
CA ILE A 49 -4.92 11.54 -12.47
C ILE A 49 -4.83 10.16 -13.14
N LEU A 50 -4.46 9.12 -12.42
CA LEU A 50 -4.46 7.74 -12.95
C LEU A 50 -5.82 7.37 -13.52
N LEU A 51 -6.91 7.75 -12.83
CA LEU A 51 -8.29 7.51 -13.24
C LEU A 51 -8.79 8.45 -14.34
N GLY A 52 -8.02 9.49 -14.71
CA GLY A 52 -8.44 10.50 -15.67
C GLY A 52 -9.53 11.45 -15.14
N VAL A 53 -9.78 11.46 -13.83
CA VAL A 53 -10.69 12.41 -13.16
C VAL A 53 -10.05 13.80 -13.08
N LEU A 54 -8.72 13.84 -12.97
CA LEU A 54 -7.91 15.06 -13.08
C LEU A 54 -6.96 14.93 -14.26
N THR A 55 -6.73 16.03 -14.96
CA THR A 55 -5.68 16.13 -15.97
C THR A 55 -4.39 16.59 -15.31
N ALA A 56 -3.27 15.93 -15.59
CA ALA A 56 -1.97 16.39 -15.15
C ALA A 56 -1.57 17.67 -15.91
N ASP A 57 -0.88 18.59 -15.24
CA ASP A 57 -0.34 19.80 -15.87
C ASP A 57 0.93 19.48 -16.66
N GLY A 58 1.62 18.37 -16.33
CA GLY A 58 2.79 17.86 -17.03
C GLY A 58 3.01 16.39 -16.75
N GLY A 59 3.86 15.76 -17.54
CA GLY A 59 4.16 14.33 -17.44
C GLY A 59 3.11 13.44 -18.13
N GLU A 60 3.27 12.14 -17.99
CA GLU A 60 2.48 11.15 -18.73
C GLU A 60 2.18 9.91 -17.88
N VAL A 61 1.07 9.24 -18.22
CA VAL A 61 0.67 7.94 -17.64
C VAL A 61 0.56 6.93 -18.78
N TRP A 62 1.14 5.74 -18.56
CA TRP A 62 1.18 4.66 -19.53
C TRP A 62 0.67 3.37 -18.91
N LEU A 63 -0.05 2.56 -19.68
CA LEU A 63 -0.45 1.20 -19.31
C LEU A 63 0.00 0.26 -20.44
N ASP A 64 0.81 -0.74 -20.08
CA ASP A 64 1.33 -1.75 -21.01
C ASP A 64 1.94 -1.15 -22.29
N GLY A 65 2.76 -0.10 -22.13
CA GLY A 65 3.41 0.62 -23.23
C GLY A 65 2.51 1.57 -24.02
N ARG A 66 1.21 1.66 -23.69
CA ARG A 66 0.28 2.60 -24.30
C ARG A 66 0.07 3.82 -23.42
N ARG A 67 0.27 5.03 -23.97
CA ARG A 67 -0.05 6.28 -23.29
C ARG A 67 -1.56 6.41 -23.05
N LEU A 68 -1.94 6.75 -21.83
CA LEU A 68 -3.32 6.99 -21.44
C LEU A 68 -3.65 8.48 -21.59
N ALA A 69 -4.18 8.86 -22.73
CA ALA A 69 -4.49 10.27 -23.03
C ALA A 69 -5.92 10.67 -22.66
N ASP A 70 -6.88 9.73 -22.68
CA ASP A 70 -8.30 9.99 -22.50
C ASP A 70 -8.87 9.23 -21.29
N VAL A 71 -9.91 9.82 -20.66
CA VAL A 71 -10.72 9.15 -19.63
C VAL A 71 -11.39 7.86 -20.17
N HIS A 72 -11.67 7.80 -21.46
CA HIS A 72 -12.24 6.62 -22.10
C HIS A 72 -11.33 5.39 -22.02
N ASP A 73 -10.02 5.57 -21.93
CA ASP A 73 -9.04 4.48 -21.74
C ASP A 73 -9.22 3.76 -20.39
N ARG A 74 -9.93 4.40 -19.45
CA ARG A 74 -10.10 3.96 -18.06
C ARG A 74 -11.52 3.48 -17.72
N ARG A 75 -12.42 3.40 -18.70
CA ARG A 75 -13.83 2.99 -18.48
C ARG A 75 -13.98 1.60 -17.85
N ALA A 76 -13.04 0.72 -18.12
CA ALA A 76 -13.01 -0.63 -17.57
C ALA A 76 -12.26 -0.74 -16.23
N TRP A 77 -11.81 0.40 -15.66
CA TRP A 77 -11.10 0.41 -14.39
C TRP A 77 -12.08 0.41 -13.21
N GLY A 78 -11.68 -0.25 -12.13
CA GLY A 78 -12.40 -0.19 -10.87
C GLY A 78 -11.84 0.93 -9.99
N TYR A 79 -12.72 1.68 -9.35
CA TYR A 79 -12.33 2.73 -8.41
C TYR A 79 -13.14 2.66 -7.12
N MET A 80 -12.44 2.67 -6.02
CA MET A 80 -13.00 2.83 -4.69
C MET A 80 -12.48 4.12 -4.08
N PRO A 81 -13.31 5.18 -3.96
CA PRO A 81 -12.92 6.43 -3.31
C PRO A 81 -12.86 6.27 -1.78
N GLN A 82 -12.10 7.14 -1.12
CA GLN A 82 -12.02 7.20 0.34
C GLN A 82 -13.38 7.53 0.98
N GLU A 83 -14.12 8.46 0.37
CA GLU A 83 -15.49 8.76 0.80
C GLU A 83 -16.46 7.70 0.29
N ARG A 84 -17.48 7.41 1.09
CA ARG A 84 -18.45 6.39 0.73
C ARG A 84 -19.33 6.85 -0.43
N GLY A 85 -19.11 6.24 -1.60
CA GLY A 85 -19.89 6.46 -2.82
C GLY A 85 -21.13 5.56 -2.94
N LEU A 86 -21.67 5.07 -1.82
CA LEU A 86 -22.80 4.15 -1.79
C LEU A 86 -24.13 4.91 -1.71
N TYR A 87 -25.18 4.38 -2.35
CA TYR A 87 -26.55 4.90 -2.25
C TYR A 87 -27.22 4.39 -0.96
N PRO A 88 -27.46 5.23 0.07
CA PRO A 88 -27.85 4.77 1.40
C PRO A 88 -29.15 3.96 1.43
N SER A 89 -30.15 4.36 0.65
CA SER A 89 -31.46 3.73 0.61
C SER A 89 -31.56 2.52 -0.32
N MET A 90 -30.53 2.26 -1.13
CA MET A 90 -30.50 1.13 -2.05
C MET A 90 -30.11 -0.16 -1.33
N LYS A 91 -30.69 -1.28 -1.73
CA LYS A 91 -30.30 -2.62 -1.24
C LYS A 91 -28.91 -2.99 -1.78
N ALA A 92 -28.12 -3.69 -0.97
CA ALA A 92 -26.74 -4.07 -1.31
C ALA A 92 -26.64 -4.81 -2.66
N GLY A 93 -27.44 -5.86 -2.87
CA GLY A 93 -27.45 -6.58 -4.14
C GLY A 93 -27.90 -5.73 -5.32
N ALA A 94 -28.94 -4.90 -5.13
CA ALA A 94 -29.45 -4.03 -6.18
C ALA A 94 -28.39 -2.99 -6.60
N GLN A 95 -27.62 -2.46 -5.65
CA GLN A 95 -26.56 -1.51 -5.91
C GLN A 95 -25.44 -2.13 -6.74
N LEU A 96 -24.97 -3.33 -6.40
CA LEU A 96 -23.95 -4.02 -7.19
C LEU A 96 -24.42 -4.33 -8.61
N VAL A 97 -25.67 -4.78 -8.76
CA VAL A 97 -26.26 -4.99 -10.09
C VAL A 97 -26.32 -3.69 -10.88
N HIS A 98 -26.67 -2.57 -10.23
CA HIS A 98 -26.70 -1.25 -10.86
C HIS A 98 -25.30 -0.86 -11.37
N PHE A 99 -24.27 -0.92 -10.54
CA PHE A 99 -22.89 -0.59 -10.95
C PHE A 99 -22.37 -1.53 -12.04
N GLY A 100 -22.62 -2.85 -11.93
CA GLY A 100 -22.25 -3.79 -13.00
C GLY A 100 -22.88 -3.43 -14.34
N ARG A 101 -24.13 -3.00 -14.34
CA ARG A 101 -24.84 -2.56 -15.56
C ARG A 101 -24.31 -1.24 -16.11
N LEU A 102 -23.90 -0.30 -15.28
CA LEU A 102 -23.26 0.94 -15.72
C LEU A 102 -21.94 0.66 -16.47
N HIS A 103 -21.25 -0.43 -16.10
CA HIS A 103 -20.05 -0.90 -16.78
C HIS A 103 -20.34 -1.88 -17.94
N GLY A 104 -21.58 -1.97 -18.42
CA GLY A 104 -21.95 -2.70 -19.64
C GLY A 104 -22.31 -4.17 -19.45
N LEU A 105 -22.37 -4.68 -18.20
CA LEU A 105 -22.85 -6.05 -17.96
C LEU A 105 -24.35 -6.18 -18.25
N SER A 106 -24.79 -7.32 -18.78
CA SER A 106 -26.21 -7.66 -18.78
C SER A 106 -26.74 -7.78 -17.32
N ARG A 107 -28.05 -7.67 -17.15
CA ARG A 107 -28.65 -7.82 -15.82
C ARG A 107 -28.32 -9.18 -15.19
N GLU A 108 -28.34 -10.23 -15.99
CA GLU A 108 -28.03 -11.58 -15.53
C GLU A 108 -26.55 -11.71 -15.11
N GLN A 109 -25.62 -11.21 -15.92
CA GLN A 109 -24.19 -11.21 -15.60
C GLN A 109 -23.91 -10.39 -14.34
N ALA A 110 -24.48 -9.18 -14.22
CA ALA A 110 -24.32 -8.32 -13.07
C ALA A 110 -24.87 -8.98 -11.80
N THR A 111 -26.05 -9.66 -11.90
CA THR A 111 -26.66 -10.35 -10.76
C THR A 111 -25.80 -11.52 -10.28
N ARG A 112 -25.28 -12.33 -11.20
CA ARG A 112 -24.40 -13.47 -10.88
C ARG A 112 -23.14 -12.96 -10.18
N ARG A 113 -22.41 -12.01 -10.80
CA ARG A 113 -21.18 -11.44 -10.22
C ARG A 113 -21.42 -10.74 -8.87
N ALA A 114 -22.55 -10.05 -8.73
CA ALA A 114 -22.91 -9.44 -7.46
C ALA A 114 -23.11 -10.47 -6.35
N ARG A 115 -23.74 -11.62 -6.64
CA ARG A 115 -23.90 -12.72 -5.68
C ARG A 115 -22.57 -13.34 -5.29
N ASP A 116 -21.71 -13.61 -6.29
CA ASP A 116 -20.37 -14.18 -6.08
C ASP A 116 -19.54 -13.26 -5.17
N LEU A 117 -19.48 -11.95 -5.48
CA LEU A 117 -18.74 -10.98 -4.69
C LEU A 117 -19.28 -10.77 -3.28
N LEU A 118 -20.61 -10.71 -3.12
CA LEU A 118 -21.19 -10.63 -1.77
C LEU A 118 -20.90 -11.88 -0.95
N GLY A 119 -20.90 -13.06 -1.58
CA GLY A 119 -20.47 -14.31 -0.93
C GLY A 119 -19.01 -14.26 -0.51
N GLU A 120 -18.11 -13.86 -1.42
CA GLU A 120 -16.66 -13.74 -1.17
C GLU A 120 -16.33 -12.73 -0.04
N LEU A 121 -17.17 -11.69 0.11
CA LEU A 121 -17.01 -10.63 1.11
C LEU A 121 -17.86 -10.84 2.38
N GLU A 122 -18.43 -12.03 2.56
CA GLU A 122 -19.28 -12.38 3.72
C GLU A 122 -20.49 -11.45 3.89
N LEU A 123 -21.08 -11.01 2.78
CA LEU A 123 -22.27 -10.19 2.72
C LEU A 123 -23.44 -10.88 2.00
N GLY A 124 -23.34 -12.19 1.74
CA GLY A 124 -24.33 -12.95 0.94
C GLY A 124 -25.73 -12.90 1.53
N ASP A 125 -25.86 -12.97 2.87
CA ASP A 125 -27.10 -12.86 3.63
C ASP A 125 -27.68 -11.42 3.68
N ARG A 126 -26.90 -10.43 3.26
CA ARG A 126 -27.26 -8.99 3.23
C ARG A 126 -27.74 -8.51 1.86
N TRP A 127 -28.00 -9.41 0.93
CA TRP A 127 -28.45 -9.07 -0.43
C TRP A 127 -29.61 -8.06 -0.46
N ASP A 128 -30.62 -8.25 0.39
CA ASP A 128 -31.81 -7.42 0.47
C ASP A 128 -31.74 -6.32 1.53
N GLU A 129 -30.62 -6.20 2.27
CA GLU A 129 -30.46 -5.19 3.30
C GLU A 129 -30.13 -3.84 2.67
N ARG A 130 -30.70 -2.75 3.22
CA ARG A 130 -30.37 -1.40 2.80
C ARG A 130 -28.94 -1.04 3.23
N THR A 131 -28.25 -0.31 2.38
CA THR A 131 -26.85 0.07 2.60
C THR A 131 -26.67 0.91 3.88
N ASP A 132 -27.60 1.78 4.23
CA ASP A 132 -27.56 2.60 5.46
C ASP A 132 -27.74 1.77 6.76
N ARG A 133 -28.20 0.54 6.68
CA ARG A 133 -28.33 -0.38 7.81
C ARG A 133 -27.11 -1.29 8.02
N LEU A 134 -26.19 -1.31 7.09
CA LEU A 134 -24.94 -2.05 7.19
C LEU A 134 -23.98 -1.36 8.16
N SER A 135 -23.20 -2.14 8.90
CA SER A 135 -22.09 -1.60 9.70
C SER A 135 -21.04 -0.89 8.83
N GLY A 136 -20.18 -0.08 9.45
CA GLY A 136 -19.11 0.62 8.73
C GLY A 136 -18.21 -0.31 7.93
N GLY A 137 -17.78 -1.44 8.51
CA GLY A 137 -16.96 -2.44 7.82
C GLY A 137 -17.72 -3.18 6.70
N MET A 138 -19.04 -3.46 6.91
CA MET A 138 -19.86 -4.02 5.84
C MET A 138 -20.05 -3.06 4.66
N GLN A 139 -20.22 -1.77 4.94
CA GLN A 139 -20.29 -0.74 3.89
C GLN A 139 -18.95 -0.62 3.14
N GLN A 140 -17.83 -0.72 3.84
CA GLN A 140 -16.49 -0.71 3.23
C GLN A 140 -16.32 -1.90 2.26
N ARG A 141 -16.68 -3.11 2.69
CA ARG A 141 -16.67 -4.31 1.85
C ARG A 141 -17.62 -4.20 0.66
N LEU A 142 -18.82 -3.64 0.86
CA LEU A 142 -19.77 -3.40 -0.22
C LEU A 142 -19.22 -2.38 -1.24
N GLN A 143 -18.56 -1.33 -0.77
CA GLN A 143 -17.94 -0.32 -1.65
C GLN A 143 -16.82 -0.92 -2.49
N LEU A 144 -15.98 -1.79 -1.91
CA LEU A 144 -15.01 -2.53 -2.69
C LEU A 144 -15.68 -3.42 -3.74
N ALA A 145 -16.77 -4.11 -3.37
CA ALA A 145 -17.52 -4.93 -4.33
C ALA A 145 -18.03 -4.10 -5.53
N THR A 146 -18.43 -2.82 -5.32
CA THR A 146 -18.83 -1.96 -6.45
C THR A 146 -17.69 -1.67 -7.41
N ALA A 147 -16.47 -1.53 -6.90
CA ALA A 147 -15.27 -1.33 -7.73
C ALA A 147 -14.87 -2.58 -8.53
N LEU A 148 -15.28 -3.78 -8.08
CA LEU A 148 -14.86 -5.06 -8.65
C LEU A 148 -15.92 -5.76 -9.50
N VAL A 149 -17.20 -5.39 -9.38
CA VAL A 149 -18.33 -6.17 -9.94
C VAL A 149 -18.27 -6.36 -11.47
N HIS A 150 -17.69 -5.41 -12.19
CA HIS A 150 -17.56 -5.50 -13.65
C HIS A 150 -16.33 -6.30 -14.12
N GLY A 151 -15.47 -6.75 -13.18
CA GLY A 151 -14.25 -7.52 -13.48
C GLY A 151 -13.17 -6.66 -14.14
N PRO A 152 -12.73 -5.57 -13.48
CA PRO A 152 -11.76 -4.63 -14.04
C PRO A 152 -10.38 -5.26 -14.19
N GLN A 153 -9.62 -4.79 -15.21
CA GLN A 153 -8.20 -5.15 -15.37
C GLN A 153 -7.28 -4.27 -14.49
N VAL A 154 -7.74 -3.10 -14.11
CA VAL A 154 -7.03 -2.17 -13.21
C VAL A 154 -7.98 -1.74 -12.11
N VAL A 155 -7.51 -1.80 -10.87
CA VAL A 155 -8.26 -1.38 -9.68
C VAL A 155 -7.45 -0.38 -8.89
N VAL A 156 -8.05 0.77 -8.59
CA VAL A 156 -7.47 1.84 -7.77
C VAL A 156 -8.35 2.02 -6.53
N LEU A 157 -7.77 1.79 -5.35
CA LEU A 157 -8.50 1.78 -4.09
C LEU A 157 -7.92 2.83 -3.13
N ASP A 158 -8.74 3.77 -2.70
CA ASP A 158 -8.32 4.80 -1.74
C ASP A 158 -8.70 4.39 -0.31
N GLU A 159 -7.69 4.05 0.50
CA GLU A 159 -7.81 3.57 1.89
C GLU A 159 -8.79 2.39 2.07
N PRO A 160 -8.65 1.27 1.32
CA PRO A 160 -9.65 0.19 1.31
C PRO A 160 -9.77 -0.55 2.64
N PHE A 161 -8.75 -0.50 3.49
CA PHE A 161 -8.69 -1.20 4.78
C PHE A 161 -9.11 -0.33 5.96
N ALA A 162 -9.46 0.94 5.74
CA ALA A 162 -9.81 1.85 6.80
C ALA A 162 -11.04 1.38 7.59
N GLY A 163 -10.92 1.31 8.92
CA GLY A 163 -12.02 0.93 9.82
C GLY A 163 -12.42 -0.54 9.79
N LEU A 164 -11.61 -1.41 9.20
CA LEU A 164 -11.76 -2.85 9.26
C LEU A 164 -11.00 -3.43 10.45
N ASP A 165 -11.51 -4.52 10.99
CA ASP A 165 -10.78 -5.34 11.96
C ASP A 165 -9.70 -6.20 11.28
N PRO A 166 -8.72 -6.75 12.03
CA PRO A 166 -7.61 -7.51 11.45
C PRO A 166 -8.05 -8.72 10.60
N VAL A 167 -9.14 -9.40 10.96
CA VAL A 167 -9.64 -10.56 10.23
C VAL A 167 -10.19 -10.13 8.87
N ALA A 168 -10.97 -9.05 8.84
CA ALA A 168 -11.50 -8.49 7.60
C ALA A 168 -10.38 -7.95 6.69
N VAL A 169 -9.33 -7.35 7.26
CA VAL A 169 -8.14 -6.92 6.52
C VAL A 169 -7.46 -8.11 5.84
N GLU A 170 -7.23 -9.22 6.55
CA GLU A 170 -6.59 -10.41 6.00
C GLU A 170 -7.41 -11.02 4.85
N GLN A 171 -8.72 -11.19 5.05
CA GLN A 171 -9.63 -11.72 4.03
C GLN A 171 -9.64 -10.86 2.76
N LEU A 172 -9.76 -9.53 2.95
CA LEU A 172 -9.79 -8.58 1.86
C LEU A 172 -8.47 -8.58 1.08
N SER A 173 -7.36 -8.64 1.79
CA SER A 173 -6.02 -8.70 1.24
C SER A 173 -5.80 -9.97 0.43
N ALA A 174 -6.22 -11.12 0.94
CA ALA A 174 -6.16 -12.40 0.22
C ALA A 174 -6.99 -12.35 -1.06
N MET A 175 -8.17 -11.73 -1.05
CA MET A 175 -8.99 -11.54 -2.23
C MET A 175 -8.29 -10.65 -3.27
N LEU A 176 -7.70 -9.52 -2.86
CA LEU A 176 -7.01 -8.60 -3.76
C LEU A 176 -5.73 -9.22 -4.34
N ARG A 177 -4.99 -10.03 -3.55
CA ARG A 177 -3.84 -10.78 -4.06
C ARG A 177 -4.23 -11.77 -5.15
N ARG A 178 -5.30 -12.57 -4.94
CA ARG A 178 -5.81 -13.47 -5.97
C ARG A 178 -6.17 -12.72 -7.25
N ARG A 179 -6.83 -11.55 -7.15
CA ARG A 179 -7.14 -10.71 -8.32
C ARG A 179 -5.88 -10.24 -9.04
N ALA A 180 -4.84 -9.88 -8.29
CA ALA A 180 -3.56 -9.49 -8.87
C ALA A 180 -2.89 -10.68 -9.57
N GLU A 181 -2.83 -11.85 -8.93
CA GLU A 181 -2.32 -13.10 -9.51
C GLU A 181 -3.05 -13.50 -10.79
N ASP A 182 -4.38 -13.24 -10.87
CA ASP A 182 -5.21 -13.42 -12.06
C ASP A 182 -4.96 -12.36 -13.15
N GLY A 183 -3.99 -11.46 -12.95
CA GLY A 183 -3.57 -10.45 -13.92
C GLY A 183 -4.21 -9.08 -13.75
N CYS A 184 -5.02 -8.85 -12.72
CA CYS A 184 -5.53 -7.50 -12.41
C CYS A 184 -4.39 -6.64 -11.83
N LEU A 185 -4.21 -5.42 -12.32
CA LEU A 185 -3.32 -4.44 -11.72
C LEU A 185 -4.03 -3.79 -10.53
N VAL A 186 -3.51 -3.98 -9.32
CA VAL A 186 -4.13 -3.48 -8.09
C VAL A 186 -3.23 -2.46 -7.41
N VAL A 187 -3.73 -1.22 -7.29
CA VAL A 187 -3.09 -0.13 -6.53
C VAL A 187 -4.02 0.30 -5.42
N PHE A 188 -3.50 0.38 -4.20
CA PHE A 188 -4.26 0.96 -3.12
C PHE A 188 -3.46 1.97 -2.31
N SER A 189 -4.11 3.03 -1.83
CA SER A 189 -3.48 3.96 -0.91
C SER A 189 -3.57 3.48 0.53
N SER A 190 -2.56 3.80 1.31
CA SER A 190 -2.60 3.70 2.77
C SER A 190 -1.65 4.70 3.43
N HIS A 191 -1.96 5.06 4.66
CA HIS A 191 -1.07 5.78 5.56
C HIS A 191 -0.49 4.84 6.64
N GLN A 192 -0.88 3.57 6.69
CA GLN A 192 -0.43 2.55 7.65
C GLN A 192 0.70 1.72 7.04
N LEU A 193 1.95 2.15 7.28
CA LEU A 193 3.14 1.54 6.69
C LEU A 193 3.33 0.07 7.10
N ASP A 194 3.05 -0.26 8.36
CA ASP A 194 3.19 -1.63 8.87
C ASP A 194 2.23 -2.59 8.18
N LEU A 195 0.96 -2.18 8.01
CA LEU A 195 -0.02 -2.96 7.28
C LEU A 195 0.43 -3.25 5.83
N VAL A 196 0.93 -2.23 5.14
CA VAL A 196 1.35 -2.36 3.74
C VAL A 196 2.58 -3.24 3.60
N GLN A 197 3.52 -3.18 4.57
CA GLN A 197 4.72 -4.03 4.57
C GLN A 197 4.39 -5.52 4.51
N ASP A 198 3.30 -5.93 5.17
CA ASP A 198 2.86 -7.32 5.24
C ASP A 198 1.97 -7.72 4.06
N LEU A 199 1.35 -6.74 3.40
CA LEU A 199 0.39 -6.98 2.33
C LEU A 199 0.95 -6.89 0.91
N CYS A 200 1.94 -6.01 0.68
CA CYS A 200 2.39 -5.65 -0.66
C CYS A 200 3.76 -6.23 -1.01
N GLU A 201 3.89 -6.64 -2.26
CA GLU A 201 5.18 -6.95 -2.87
C GLU A 201 5.90 -5.69 -3.34
N ASP A 202 5.15 -4.70 -3.82
CA ASP A 202 5.68 -3.44 -4.35
C ASP A 202 5.03 -2.23 -3.68
N ILE A 203 5.78 -1.15 -3.58
CA ILE A 203 5.30 0.12 -3.02
C ILE A 203 5.71 1.31 -3.89
N VAL A 204 4.91 2.35 -3.82
CA VAL A 204 5.24 3.71 -4.25
C VAL A 204 4.99 4.64 -3.08
N MET A 205 6.03 5.27 -2.60
CA MET A 205 5.96 6.17 -1.45
C MET A 205 6.11 7.61 -1.93
N VAL A 206 5.10 8.43 -1.62
CA VAL A 206 5.02 9.83 -2.02
C VAL A 206 5.08 10.71 -0.78
N ASP A 207 5.92 11.74 -0.83
CA ASP A 207 5.96 12.79 0.18
C ASP A 207 6.11 14.16 -0.51
N HIS A 208 5.36 15.16 -0.04
CA HIS A 208 5.34 16.52 -0.61
C HIS A 208 5.21 16.53 -2.15
N GLY A 209 4.37 15.65 -2.71
CA GLY A 209 4.13 15.55 -4.16
C GLY A 209 5.26 14.90 -4.95
N ARG A 210 6.28 14.32 -4.31
CA ARG A 210 7.42 13.65 -4.96
C ARG A 210 7.50 12.18 -4.59
N THR A 211 7.98 11.35 -5.49
CA THR A 211 8.32 9.97 -5.16
C THR A 211 9.60 9.92 -4.32
N VAL A 212 9.51 9.38 -3.10
CA VAL A 212 10.68 9.21 -2.22
C VAL A 212 11.24 7.80 -2.25
N LEU A 213 10.38 6.79 -2.43
CA LEU A 213 10.76 5.39 -2.61
C LEU A 213 9.78 4.71 -3.57
N ALA A 214 10.26 3.85 -4.44
CA ALA A 214 9.41 3.01 -5.29
C ALA A 214 10.09 1.69 -5.60
N GLY A 215 9.33 0.61 -5.65
CA GLY A 215 9.79 -0.72 -6.03
C GLY A 215 9.43 -1.82 -5.05
N SER A 216 10.09 -2.97 -5.21
CA SER A 216 9.83 -4.15 -4.38
C SER A 216 10.25 -3.92 -2.93
N VAL A 217 9.34 -4.20 -1.99
CA VAL A 217 9.56 -4.09 -0.55
C VAL A 217 10.81 -4.84 -0.11
N SER A 218 10.95 -6.09 -0.55
CA SER A 218 12.09 -6.93 -0.20
C SER A 218 13.41 -6.36 -0.70
N ARG A 219 13.45 -5.84 -1.94
CA ARG A 219 14.63 -5.20 -2.52
C ARG A 219 14.98 -3.89 -1.83
N LEU A 220 14.01 -3.04 -1.55
CA LEU A 220 14.22 -1.77 -0.85
C LEU A 220 14.80 -2.00 0.56
N ARG A 221 14.24 -2.95 1.31
CA ARG A 221 14.74 -3.32 2.63
C ARG A 221 16.16 -3.88 2.57
N ALA A 222 16.46 -4.76 1.62
CA ALA A 222 17.78 -5.33 1.44
C ALA A 222 18.83 -4.29 0.98
N ALA A 223 18.46 -3.41 0.06
CA ALA A 223 19.34 -2.39 -0.52
C ALA A 223 19.73 -1.28 0.47
N SER A 224 18.97 -1.08 1.55
CA SER A 224 19.31 -0.11 2.60
C SER A 224 20.66 -0.39 3.26
N GLY A 225 21.12 -1.65 3.21
CA GLY A 225 22.33 -2.11 3.91
C GLY A 225 22.23 -2.08 5.44
N GLN A 226 21.20 -1.47 5.98
CA GLN A 226 20.95 -1.43 7.43
C GLN A 226 20.46 -2.79 7.93
N ARG A 227 20.81 -3.12 9.16
CA ARG A 227 20.30 -4.27 9.88
C ARG A 227 19.71 -3.84 11.21
N ARG A 228 18.72 -4.58 11.65
CA ARG A 228 18.14 -4.45 12.99
C ARG A 228 18.58 -5.61 13.82
N LEU A 229 19.19 -5.33 14.98
CA LEU A 229 19.50 -6.33 15.97
C LEU A 229 18.56 -6.16 17.14
N ARG A 230 17.66 -7.12 17.32
CA ARG A 230 16.82 -7.23 18.51
C ARG A 230 17.53 -8.11 19.51
N LEU A 231 17.66 -7.65 20.74
CA LEU A 231 18.31 -8.35 21.84
C LEU A 231 17.38 -8.37 23.03
N GLN A 232 17.10 -9.55 23.56
CA GLN A 232 16.49 -9.68 24.88
C GLN A 232 17.59 -9.94 25.89
N LEU A 233 17.84 -8.98 26.78
CA LEU A 233 18.98 -8.97 27.69
C LEU A 233 18.52 -9.19 29.11
N GLY A 234 19.26 -10.03 29.86
CA GLY A 234 19.09 -10.17 31.31
C GLY A 234 19.79 -9.10 32.12
N SER A 235 20.38 -8.06 31.48
CA SER A 235 21.08 -6.95 32.12
C SER A 235 20.64 -5.61 31.53
N ALA A 236 20.56 -4.60 32.36
CA ALA A 236 20.27 -3.23 31.95
C ALA A 236 21.53 -2.43 31.53
N GLU A 237 22.72 -3.02 31.60
CA GLU A 237 23.96 -2.35 31.23
C GLU A 237 24.04 -2.12 29.71
N ARG A 238 24.38 -0.89 29.29
CA ARG A 238 24.43 -0.47 27.89
C ARG A 238 25.77 0.15 27.48
N GLY A 239 26.72 0.32 28.41
CA GLY A 239 28.02 0.97 28.15
C GLY A 239 28.86 0.28 27.06
N TRP A 240 28.62 -0.99 26.78
CA TRP A 240 29.27 -1.73 25.70
C TRP A 240 28.91 -1.21 24.29
N LEU A 241 27.79 -0.48 24.14
CA LEU A 241 27.38 0.13 22.86
C LEU A 241 28.33 1.22 22.39
N ASP A 242 29.02 1.90 23.30
CA ASP A 242 29.96 2.97 22.99
C ASP A 242 31.17 2.50 22.15
N ALA A 243 31.41 1.19 22.12
CA ALA A 243 32.46 0.57 21.30
C ALA A 243 32.09 0.46 19.81
N PHE A 244 30.83 0.78 19.43
CA PHE A 244 30.34 0.60 18.05
C PHE A 244 29.88 1.93 17.47
N ASP A 245 30.75 2.54 16.65
CA ASP A 245 30.43 3.79 15.98
C ASP A 245 29.26 3.60 15.00
N GLY A 246 28.30 4.52 15.07
CA GLY A 246 27.11 4.53 14.22
C GLY A 246 26.01 3.54 14.60
N VAL A 247 26.19 2.65 15.57
CA VAL A 247 25.09 1.85 16.11
C VAL A 247 24.19 2.75 16.95
N ARG A 248 22.88 2.72 16.66
CA ARG A 248 21.90 3.57 17.35
C ARG A 248 20.86 2.72 18.06
N VAL A 249 20.50 3.13 19.28
CA VAL A 249 19.36 2.57 19.99
C VAL A 249 18.07 3.08 19.35
N VAL A 250 17.21 2.15 18.92
CA VAL A 250 15.90 2.43 18.33
C VAL A 250 14.82 2.38 19.38
N SER A 251 14.87 1.36 20.23
CA SER A 251 14.03 1.22 21.42
C SER A 251 14.78 0.47 22.49
N ASP A 252 14.58 0.86 23.74
CA ASP A 252 15.11 0.20 24.94
C ASP A 252 13.96 0.09 25.95
N HIS A 253 13.36 -1.09 26.02
CA HIS A 253 12.24 -1.37 26.91
C HIS A 253 12.60 -2.55 27.81
N ALA A 254 12.93 -2.27 29.04
CA ALA A 254 13.30 -3.25 30.04
C ALA A 254 14.34 -4.29 29.53
N ASP A 255 13.86 -5.40 29.01
CA ASP A 255 14.69 -6.50 28.53
C ASP A 255 14.80 -6.54 26.99
N ASP A 256 14.00 -5.75 26.22
CA ASP A 256 13.97 -5.74 24.74
C ASP A 256 14.71 -4.50 24.22
N LEU A 257 15.93 -4.72 23.74
CA LEU A 257 16.77 -3.69 23.13
C LEU A 257 16.77 -3.86 21.61
N ARG A 258 16.41 -2.80 20.88
CA ARG A 258 16.47 -2.78 19.42
C ARG A 258 17.50 -1.77 18.94
N LEU A 259 18.42 -2.26 18.12
CA LEU A 259 19.55 -1.50 17.60
C LEU A 259 19.46 -1.38 16.08
N ALA A 260 19.70 -0.19 15.54
CA ALA A 260 20.03 0.01 14.14
C ALA A 260 21.54 -0.17 13.97
N VAL A 261 21.92 -1.15 13.17
CA VAL A 261 23.31 -1.46 12.86
C VAL A 261 23.62 -0.97 11.46
N PRO A 262 24.53 0.00 11.29
CA PRO A 262 24.84 0.58 9.99
C PRO A 262 25.61 -0.40 9.09
N PRO A 263 25.64 -0.15 7.77
CA PRO A 263 26.52 -0.87 6.85
C PRO A 263 27.98 -0.77 7.30
N GLY A 264 28.66 -1.93 7.35
CA GLY A 264 30.08 -2.00 7.76
C GLY A 264 30.32 -2.42 9.21
N VAL A 265 29.29 -2.40 10.06
CA VAL A 265 29.35 -2.99 11.40
C VAL A 265 28.76 -4.41 11.33
N ASP A 266 29.54 -5.41 11.79
CA ASP A 266 29.06 -6.77 11.89
C ASP A 266 28.10 -6.93 13.09
N PRO A 267 26.82 -7.25 12.85
CA PRO A 267 25.84 -7.44 13.93
C PRO A 267 26.23 -8.54 14.93
N LEU A 268 27.00 -9.54 14.51
CA LEU A 268 27.46 -10.60 15.40
C LEU A 268 28.49 -10.10 16.41
N ARG A 269 29.35 -9.15 16.04
CA ARG A 269 30.26 -8.50 17.00
C ARG A 269 29.51 -7.68 18.06
N VAL A 270 28.38 -7.03 17.65
CA VAL A 270 27.50 -6.30 18.58
C VAL A 270 26.83 -7.28 19.55
N LEU A 271 26.37 -8.43 19.05
CA LEU A 271 25.83 -9.52 19.87
C LEU A 271 26.88 -10.10 20.86
N ASP A 272 28.12 -10.31 20.42
CA ASP A 272 29.16 -10.82 21.27
C ASP A 272 29.55 -9.86 22.39
N ALA A 273 29.55 -8.54 22.11
CA ALA A 273 29.73 -7.52 23.12
C ALA A 273 28.58 -7.51 24.16
N ALA A 274 27.34 -7.65 23.71
CA ALA A 274 26.21 -7.78 24.62
C ALA A 274 26.33 -9.02 25.52
N ARG A 275 26.80 -10.15 25.01
CA ARG A 275 27.05 -11.40 25.77
C ARG A 275 28.14 -11.25 26.82
N SER A 276 29.10 -10.36 26.61
CA SER A 276 30.20 -10.13 27.57
C SER A 276 29.77 -9.48 28.87
N VAL A 277 28.64 -8.75 28.87
CA VAL A 277 28.11 -8.02 30.04
C VAL A 277 26.90 -8.70 30.70
N GLY A 278 26.36 -9.75 30.09
CA GLY A 278 25.26 -10.49 30.69
C GLY A 278 24.61 -11.52 29.74
N PRO A 279 23.64 -12.30 30.24
CA PRO A 279 23.00 -13.31 29.45
C PRO A 279 22.10 -12.63 28.38
N VAL A 280 22.25 -13.09 27.14
CA VAL A 280 21.33 -12.82 26.04
C VAL A 280 20.29 -13.92 25.98
N LEU A 281 19.02 -13.60 26.27
CA LEU A 281 17.93 -14.56 26.39
C LEU A 281 17.36 -14.91 25.01
N ASP A 282 17.29 -13.88 24.13
CA ASP A 282 16.85 -14.03 22.73
C ASP A 282 17.54 -12.98 21.86
N PHE A 283 17.71 -13.28 20.59
CA PHE A 283 18.18 -12.31 19.59
C PHE A 283 17.58 -12.56 18.23
N GLY A 284 17.39 -11.48 17.47
CA GLY A 284 16.92 -11.54 16.08
C GLY A 284 17.65 -10.53 15.22
N LEU A 285 18.02 -10.95 14.00
CA LEU A 285 18.58 -10.06 12.99
C LEU A 285 17.52 -9.82 11.92
N GLU A 286 17.07 -8.58 11.81
CA GLU A 286 15.96 -8.18 10.96
C GLU A 286 16.40 -7.14 9.92
N LEU A 287 15.65 -7.03 8.83
CA LEU A 287 15.75 -5.91 7.91
C LEU A 287 14.95 -4.70 8.46
N PRO A 288 15.31 -3.48 8.08
CA PRO A 288 14.56 -2.31 8.50
C PRO A 288 13.10 -2.36 8.03
N THR A 289 12.20 -1.74 8.79
CA THR A 289 10.79 -1.60 8.42
C THR A 289 10.61 -0.56 7.32
N LEU A 290 9.44 -0.55 6.66
CA LEU A 290 9.11 0.51 5.70
C LEU A 290 9.05 1.88 6.36
N SER A 291 8.57 1.97 7.60
CA SER A 291 8.54 3.21 8.39
C SER A 291 9.93 3.82 8.55
N GLU A 292 10.93 2.99 8.80
CA GLU A 292 12.33 3.42 8.95
C GLU A 292 12.95 3.84 7.63
N LEU A 293 12.67 3.11 6.56
CA LEU A 293 13.12 3.49 5.22
C LEU A 293 12.52 4.83 4.78
N PHE A 294 11.24 5.07 5.13
CA PHE A 294 10.58 6.33 4.86
C PHE A 294 11.25 7.48 5.61
N LEU A 295 11.46 7.34 6.91
CA LEU A 295 12.12 8.37 7.72
C LEU A 295 13.52 8.68 7.21
N ALA A 296 14.30 7.66 6.83
CA ALA A 296 15.63 7.84 6.24
C ALA A 296 15.56 8.57 4.88
N ALA A 297 14.63 8.20 4.02
CA ALA A 297 14.45 8.84 2.72
C ALA A 297 13.96 10.30 2.85
N ALA A 298 13.01 10.56 3.76
CA ALA A 298 12.48 11.90 4.02
C ALA A 298 13.51 12.84 4.66
N SER A 299 14.47 12.31 5.46
CA SER A 299 15.58 13.09 6.04
C SER A 299 16.77 13.30 5.10
N GLY A 300 16.69 12.83 3.84
CA GLY A 300 17.74 13.00 2.84
C GLY A 300 18.92 12.01 2.97
N GLU A 301 18.84 11.03 3.84
CA GLU A 301 19.74 9.87 3.84
C GLU A 301 19.47 9.04 2.58
N ARG A 302 20.42 9.01 1.66
CA ARG A 302 20.28 8.26 0.39
C ARG A 302 20.12 6.77 0.67
N VAL A 303 18.89 6.27 0.56
CA VAL A 303 18.67 4.85 0.28
C VAL A 303 19.22 4.61 -1.13
N ARG A 304 20.34 3.88 -1.25
CA ARG A 304 20.94 3.57 -2.56
C ARG A 304 19.91 2.84 -3.40
N GLU A 305 19.56 3.40 -4.57
CA GLU A 305 18.79 2.68 -5.57
C GLU A 305 19.51 1.36 -5.89
N PRO A 306 18.81 0.22 -5.91
CA PRO A 306 19.40 -1.00 -6.41
C PRO A 306 19.73 -0.80 -7.89
N VAL A 307 20.99 -0.95 -8.24
CA VAL A 307 21.48 -1.00 -9.62
C VAL A 307 20.61 -1.98 -10.40
N ARG A 308 20.12 -1.54 -11.59
CA ARG A 308 19.23 -2.27 -12.50
C ARG A 308 19.72 -3.68 -12.83
#